data_d9a6c3513dc915e649f1e912c63a463f
#
_entry.id   d9a6c3513dc915e649f1e912c63a463f
#
_cell.length_a   1.000
_cell.length_b   1.000
_cell.length_c   1.000
_cell.angle_alpha   90.00
_cell.angle_beta   90.00
_cell.angle_gamma   90.00
#
_symmetry.space_group_name_H-M   'P 1'
#
loop_
_entity.id
_entity.type
_entity.pdbx_description
1 polymer ?
#
loop_
_entity_poly.entity_id
_entity_poly.type
_entity_poly.pdbx_seq_one_letter_code
_entity_poly.pdbx_strand_id
1 'polypeptide(L)'
;MSMHKMDGYNDCVTGVILRANQAPILCYDLEAILQRHVDDGMTREEAIEFFEFNQLGAWVGDGTPCFLDKDWKAYIPGGEL
;
A
#
# COMPACT_ATOMS: atom_id res chain seq x y z
N MET A 1 20.48 1.66 7.83
CA MET A 1 19.32 2.09 7.09
C MET A 1 18.29 0.98 7.04
N SER A 2 17.07 1.28 7.38
CA SER A 2 16.06 0.25 7.49
C SER A 2 14.92 0.49 6.50
N MET A 3 14.63 -0.56 5.73
CA MET A 3 13.45 -0.63 4.90
C MET A 3 12.42 -1.42 5.71
N HIS A 4 11.35 -0.74 6.13
CA HIS A 4 10.31 -1.38 6.93
C HIS A 4 9.44 -2.29 6.07
N LYS A 5 8.92 -3.33 6.68
CA LYS A 5 8.00 -4.25 6.01
C LYS A 5 6.78 -4.51 6.88
N MET A 6 5.69 -4.92 6.24
CA MET A 6 4.48 -5.34 6.92
C MET A 6 4.54 -6.86 7.10
N ASP A 7 4.57 -7.33 8.35
CA ASP A 7 4.64 -8.75 8.63
C ASP A 7 3.39 -9.47 8.14
N GLY A 8 3.58 -10.58 7.43
CA GLY A 8 2.48 -11.39 6.93
C GLY A 8 1.95 -10.98 5.55
N TYR A 9 2.54 -9.97 4.91
CA TYR A 9 2.07 -9.47 3.61
C TYR A 9 3.12 -9.56 2.52
N ASN A 10 4.10 -10.46 2.66
CA ASN A 10 5.19 -10.56 1.69
C ASN A 10 4.68 -10.86 0.27
N ASP A 11 3.60 -11.62 0.16
CA ASP A 11 2.99 -11.95 -1.13
C ASP A 11 2.23 -10.78 -1.76
N CYS A 12 2.07 -9.68 -1.04
CA CYS A 12 1.45 -8.47 -1.57
C CYS A 12 2.48 -7.45 -2.06
N VAL A 13 3.77 -7.72 -1.88
CA VAL A 13 4.82 -6.80 -2.34
C VAL A 13 4.82 -6.77 -3.86
N THR A 14 4.76 -5.56 -4.43
CA THR A 14 4.83 -5.38 -5.87
C THR A 14 6.21 -4.93 -6.32
N GLY A 15 7.02 -4.39 -5.42
CA GLY A 15 8.37 -3.98 -5.75
C GLY A 15 8.94 -3.01 -4.75
N VAL A 16 9.94 -2.30 -5.19
CA VAL A 16 10.66 -1.29 -4.40
C VAL A 16 10.52 0.04 -5.12
N ILE A 17 10.30 1.09 -4.36
CA ILE A 17 10.24 2.45 -4.91
C ILE A 17 11.60 3.10 -4.74
N LEU A 18 12.13 3.61 -5.84
CA LEU A 18 13.39 4.35 -5.86
C LEU A 18 13.08 5.84 -5.89
N ARG A 19 13.70 6.58 -5.00
CA ARG A 19 13.52 8.03 -4.89
C ARG A 19 14.88 8.70 -4.86
N ALA A 20 14.99 9.87 -5.48
CA ALA A 20 16.24 10.62 -5.52
C ALA A 20 16.71 10.96 -4.10
N ASN A 21 17.96 10.67 -3.80
CA ASN A 21 18.59 11.00 -2.53
C ASN A 21 17.95 10.37 -1.30
N GLN A 22 17.18 9.29 -1.49
CA GLN A 22 16.53 8.58 -0.39
C GLN A 22 16.71 7.09 -0.54
N ALA A 23 16.61 6.38 0.57
CA ALA A 23 16.69 4.93 0.57
C ALA A 23 15.46 4.32 -0.13
N PRO A 24 15.64 3.17 -0.79
CA PRO A 24 14.49 2.45 -1.35
C PRO A 24 13.48 2.06 -0.27
N ILE A 25 12.22 2.02 -0.62
CA ILE A 25 11.16 1.55 0.26
C ILE A 25 10.35 0.46 -0.44
N LEU A 26 9.74 -0.41 0.37
CA LEU A 26 8.85 -1.45 -0.18
C LEU A 26 7.55 -0.82 -0.66
N CYS A 27 7.04 -1.35 -1.75
CA CYS A 27 5.74 -0.98 -2.28
C CYS A 27 4.83 -2.20 -2.32
N TYR A 28 3.65 -2.08 -1.72
CA TYR A 28 2.65 -3.14 -1.67
C TYR A 28 1.54 -2.84 -2.65
N ASP A 29 1.00 -3.89 -3.26
CA ASP A 29 -0.15 -3.78 -4.16
C ASP A 29 -1.41 -3.61 -3.31
N LEU A 30 -2.08 -2.45 -3.44
CA LEU A 30 -3.30 -2.15 -2.68
C LEU A 30 -4.36 -3.23 -2.89
N GLU A 31 -4.63 -3.63 -4.12
CA GLU A 31 -5.67 -4.63 -4.39
C GLU A 31 -5.35 -5.97 -3.75
N ALA A 32 -4.08 -6.36 -3.74
CA ALA A 32 -3.68 -7.61 -3.09
C ALA A 32 -3.93 -7.56 -1.58
N ILE A 33 -3.65 -6.41 -0.95
CA ILE A 33 -3.91 -6.24 0.48
C ILE A 33 -5.40 -6.28 0.78
N LEU A 34 -6.21 -5.58 -0.01
CA LEU A 34 -7.65 -5.57 0.19
C LEU A 34 -8.25 -6.96 -0.01
N GLN A 35 -7.78 -7.69 -1.02
CA GLN A 35 -8.23 -9.06 -1.26
C GLN A 35 -7.88 -9.97 -0.09
N ARG A 36 -6.71 -9.76 0.51
CA ARG A 36 -6.29 -10.51 1.69
C ARG A 36 -7.27 -10.33 2.84
N HIS A 37 -7.71 -9.09 3.08
CA HIS A 37 -8.69 -8.80 4.12
C HIS A 37 -10.05 -9.41 3.82
N VAL A 38 -10.47 -9.37 2.55
CA VAL A 38 -11.72 -10.02 2.13
C VAL A 38 -11.64 -11.53 2.35
N ASP A 39 -10.53 -12.14 2.00
CA ASP A 39 -10.33 -13.58 2.22
C ASP A 39 -10.35 -13.95 3.71
N ASP A 40 -9.98 -13.01 4.56
CA ASP A 40 -10.00 -13.18 6.01
C ASP A 40 -11.38 -12.93 6.64
N GLY A 41 -12.38 -12.64 5.82
CA GLY A 41 -13.76 -12.51 6.26
C GLY A 41 -14.34 -11.10 6.28
N MET A 42 -13.59 -10.10 5.84
CA MET A 42 -14.10 -8.74 5.75
C MET A 42 -14.90 -8.54 4.45
N THR A 43 -15.89 -7.64 4.50
CA THR A 43 -16.45 -7.12 3.27
C THR A 43 -15.43 -6.19 2.61
N ARG A 44 -15.63 -5.87 1.33
CA ARG A 44 -14.72 -4.94 0.67
C ARG A 44 -14.70 -3.58 1.35
N GLU A 45 -15.85 -3.08 1.78
CA GLU A 45 -15.92 -1.80 2.50
C GLU A 45 -15.12 -1.84 3.80
N GLU A 46 -15.26 -2.93 4.56
CA GLU A 46 -14.50 -3.12 5.79
C GLU A 46 -13.00 -3.21 5.52
N ALA A 47 -12.62 -3.88 4.44
CA ALA A 47 -11.22 -4.00 4.05
C ALA A 47 -10.62 -2.63 3.74
N ILE A 48 -11.34 -1.79 3.02
CA ILE A 48 -10.89 -0.44 2.68
C ILE A 48 -10.74 0.41 3.95
N GLU A 49 -11.72 0.36 4.84
CA GLU A 49 -11.64 1.11 6.11
C GLU A 49 -10.47 0.64 6.96
N PHE A 50 -10.29 -0.67 7.08
CA PHE A 50 -9.18 -1.23 7.85
C PHE A 50 -7.84 -0.77 7.27
N PHE A 51 -7.70 -0.82 5.96
CA PHE A 51 -6.49 -0.38 5.29
C PHE A 51 -6.21 1.11 5.57
N GLU A 52 -7.20 1.96 5.40
CA GLU A 52 -7.03 3.40 5.57
C GLU A 52 -6.67 3.78 7.00
N PHE A 53 -7.32 3.17 7.99
CA PHE A 53 -7.10 3.53 9.38
C PHE A 53 -5.88 2.86 10.00
N ASN A 54 -5.55 1.66 9.58
CA ASN A 54 -4.54 0.86 10.28
C ASN A 54 -3.26 0.63 9.49
N GLN A 55 -3.30 0.79 8.18
CA GLN A 55 -2.14 0.48 7.32
C GLN A 55 -1.63 1.71 6.59
N LEU A 56 -2.48 2.40 5.86
CA LEU A 56 -2.06 3.58 5.12
C LEU A 56 -1.56 4.70 6.05
N GLY A 57 -2.20 4.86 7.20
CA GLY A 57 -1.84 5.89 8.16
C GLY A 57 -0.69 5.55 9.08
N ALA A 58 -0.13 4.36 8.99
CA ALA A 58 0.90 3.88 9.91
C ALA A 58 2.28 4.37 9.49
N TRP A 59 2.66 5.56 9.92
CA TRP A 59 3.99 6.13 9.65
C TRP A 59 4.99 5.63 10.68
N VAL A 60 6.10 5.05 10.20
CA VAL A 60 7.18 4.54 11.06
C VAL A 60 8.54 5.11 10.66
N GLY A 61 8.57 6.29 10.07
CA GLY A 61 9.81 6.96 9.65
C GLY A 61 9.96 6.95 8.12
N ASP A 62 11.14 7.37 7.66
CA ASP A 62 11.40 7.52 6.22
C ASP A 62 11.36 6.19 5.46
N GLY A 63 11.51 5.07 6.16
CA GLY A 63 11.43 3.74 5.55
C GLY A 63 10.02 3.17 5.48
N THR A 64 8.99 3.94 5.82
CA THR A 64 7.60 3.49 5.78
C THR A 64 7.24 2.99 4.38
N PRO A 65 6.65 1.80 4.25
CA PRO A 65 6.22 1.29 2.96
C PRO A 65 5.19 2.18 2.29
N CYS A 66 5.12 2.11 0.97
CA CYS A 66 4.06 2.77 0.21
C CYS A 66 3.14 1.73 -0.41
N PHE A 67 2.04 2.21 -0.97
CA PHE A 67 1.01 1.35 -1.55
C PHE A 67 0.71 1.81 -2.96
N LEU A 68 0.59 0.85 -3.88
CA LEU A 68 0.32 1.11 -5.28
C LEU A 68 -1.16 0.87 -5.57
N ASP A 69 -1.86 1.92 -5.96
CA ASP A 69 -3.21 1.81 -6.49
C ASP A 69 -3.12 1.99 -8.00
N LYS A 70 -3.43 0.92 -8.74
CA LYS A 70 -3.34 0.93 -10.21
C LYS A 70 -4.45 1.73 -10.86
N ASP A 71 -5.50 2.05 -10.13
CA ASP A 71 -6.59 2.88 -10.62
C ASP A 71 -6.25 4.36 -10.48
N TRP A 72 -5.15 4.74 -11.12
CA TRP A 72 -4.62 6.10 -11.00
C TRP A 72 -5.55 7.16 -11.60
N LYS A 73 -6.38 6.78 -12.56
CA LYS A 73 -7.31 7.74 -13.19
C LYS A 73 -8.31 8.31 -12.21
N ALA A 74 -8.64 7.57 -11.15
CA ALA A 74 -9.56 8.03 -10.13
C ALA A 74 -9.01 9.23 -9.34
N TYR A 75 -7.69 9.43 -9.35
CA TYR A 75 -7.03 10.52 -8.62
C TYR A 75 -6.81 11.77 -9.46
N ILE A 76 -7.11 11.72 -10.75
CA ILE A 76 -6.81 12.79 -11.70
C ILE A 76 -8.12 13.38 -12.19
N PRO A 77 -8.36 14.70 -12.02
CA PRO A 77 -9.59 15.31 -12.51
C PRO A 77 -9.77 15.05 -14.01
N GLY A 78 -10.94 14.54 -14.40
CA GLY A 78 -11.22 14.18 -15.77
C GLY A 78 -10.62 12.86 -16.23
N GLY A 79 -9.80 12.20 -15.39
CA GLY A 79 -9.20 10.91 -15.71
C GLY A 79 -8.11 10.91 -16.77
N GLU A 80 -7.57 12.09 -17.12
CA GLU A 80 -6.54 12.23 -18.16
C GLU A 80 -5.33 12.99 -17.65
N LEU A 81 -4.16 12.53 -18.04
CA LEU A 81 -2.90 13.20 -17.75
C LEU A 81 -2.64 14.35 -18.72
#